data_48bf0559e27b81de3411a37f6b65f200
#
_entry.id   48bf0559e27b81de3411a37f6b65f200
#
_cell.length_a   1.000
_cell.length_b   1.000
_cell.length_c   1.000
_cell.angle_alpha   90.00
_cell.angle_beta   90.00
_cell.angle_gamma   90.00
#
_symmetry.space_group_name_H-M   'P 1'
#
loop_
_entity.id
_entity.type
_entity.pdbx_description
1 polymer ?
#
loop_
_entity_poly.entity_id
_entity_poly.type
_entity_poly.pdbx_seq_one_letter_code
_entity_poly.pdbx_strand_id
1 'polypeptide(L)'
;MEPKVTPIPMRNRIYWHAAAIVCLGALLFLAGSIKLESFPPLWWDEGWTLTVARNWVERGHYGRLLAGEPTPSGLEAAFPVTALVGLSFHLLGVGVWQGRMMGLVFMVGALGMMYYLALRLHDQRVAIGTLGVILLMSPHSAIHPLYMGRQVLAEIPSVFYLLGGYASFWLALNRSAGFLSVAVLLWGVGILSKITVLPFWFISLSLPLGVTLIRRRWKLASLFGAGLLGSPCAAWMLGRGGQLLLPGHRTLTQPLQGAYEVTALVFEGFNRLFALQIILQFALPTLIALCFAAGKLFQKREQAELTSEVELMRLALLGLSGSWFIWFALLSIGWPRYLLPPMFISSLFVAVLLNDLTASFHLPSLKATLIEAFKNRSFNQKIGGFLLVTILIFMTLPPTLKLLYHQYSARGDTSAMETAKFLNSQTPAHALVETYESELHFLLQRKVHYPPDQVHVELNRRTFLGQDVIVGYDPLAADPDYLVIGSQGRMWQLYDPVVASGAFRLINRIGWYQVYERAR
;
A
#
# COMPACT_ATOMS: atom_id res chain seq x y z
N MET A 1 -3.08 53.43 15.69
CA MET A 1 -3.32 52.43 16.74
C MET A 1 -3.41 51.05 16.07
N GLU A 2 -2.34 50.27 16.13
CA GLU A 2 -2.39 48.90 15.66
C GLU A 2 -3.18 48.05 16.62
N PRO A 3 -4.10 47.18 16.17
CA PRO A 3 -4.86 46.32 17.04
C PRO A 3 -3.89 45.31 17.71
N LYS A 4 -3.77 45.38 19.04
CA LYS A 4 -3.07 44.38 19.85
C LYS A 4 -3.76 43.03 19.67
N VAL A 5 -3.23 42.17 18.78
CA VAL A 5 -3.65 40.78 18.66
C VAL A 5 -3.19 40.07 19.93
N THR A 6 -4.14 39.81 20.83
CA THR A 6 -3.87 39.02 22.05
C THR A 6 -3.44 37.61 21.63
N PRO A 7 -2.28 37.12 22.07
CA PRO A 7 -1.80 35.78 21.70
C PRO A 7 -2.77 34.72 22.26
N ILE A 8 -3.26 33.84 21.37
CA ILE A 8 -4.11 32.72 21.76
C ILE A 8 -3.35 31.85 22.76
N PRO A 9 -3.94 31.51 23.94
CA PRO A 9 -3.28 30.70 24.95
C PRO A 9 -2.81 29.35 24.38
N MET A 10 -1.62 28.88 24.76
CA MET A 10 -0.94 27.69 24.19
C MET A 10 -1.84 26.43 24.21
N ARG A 11 -2.69 26.27 25.24
CA ARG A 11 -3.68 25.19 25.36
C ARG A 11 -4.71 25.22 24.23
N ASN A 12 -5.19 26.39 23.84
CA ASN A 12 -6.18 26.53 22.75
C ASN A 12 -5.56 26.23 21.39
N ARG A 13 -4.28 26.53 21.16
CA ARG A 13 -3.57 26.17 19.90
C ARG A 13 -3.53 24.66 19.68
N ILE A 14 -3.29 23.87 20.73
CA ILE A 14 -3.24 22.39 20.64
C ILE A 14 -4.60 21.83 20.20
N TYR A 15 -5.69 22.33 20.79
CA TYR A 15 -7.05 21.89 20.41
C TYR A 15 -7.40 22.25 18.95
N TRP A 16 -7.06 23.46 18.50
CA TRP A 16 -7.31 23.87 17.12
C TRP A 16 -6.52 23.03 16.11
N HIS A 17 -5.29 22.65 16.42
CA HIS A 17 -4.51 21.77 15.54
C HIS A 17 -5.10 20.36 15.48
N ALA A 18 -5.47 19.80 16.63
CA ALA A 18 -6.10 18.48 16.67
C ALA A 18 -7.43 18.48 15.89
N ALA A 19 -8.26 19.49 16.09
CA ALA A 19 -9.52 19.66 15.34
C ALA A 19 -9.26 19.78 13.83
N ALA A 20 -8.28 20.57 13.39
CA ALA A 20 -7.95 20.74 11.98
C ALA A 20 -7.50 19.41 11.31
N ILE A 21 -6.74 18.58 12.03
CA ILE A 21 -6.31 17.26 11.53
C ILE A 21 -7.49 16.30 11.44
N VAL A 22 -8.38 16.28 12.44
CA VAL A 22 -9.60 15.47 12.42
C VAL A 22 -10.50 15.92 11.27
N CYS A 23 -10.69 17.22 11.06
CA CYS A 23 -11.45 17.77 9.94
C CYS A 23 -10.81 17.39 8.59
N LEU A 24 -9.49 17.49 8.45
CA LEU A 24 -8.79 17.07 7.24
C LEU A 24 -8.98 15.57 7.00
N GLY A 25 -8.86 14.74 8.02
CA GLY A 25 -9.12 13.30 7.93
C GLY A 25 -10.54 12.99 7.47
N ALA A 26 -11.54 13.67 8.04
CA ALA A 26 -12.95 13.55 7.64
C ALA A 26 -13.16 13.99 6.19
N LEU A 27 -12.56 15.11 5.76
CA LEU A 27 -12.65 15.60 4.38
C LEU A 27 -11.99 14.62 3.40
N LEU A 28 -10.83 14.05 3.75
CA LEU A 28 -10.15 13.06 2.92
C LEU A 28 -10.95 11.75 2.83
N PHE A 29 -11.58 11.33 3.92
CA PHE A 29 -12.48 10.18 3.93
C PHE A 29 -13.70 10.43 3.05
N LEU A 30 -14.37 11.56 3.19
CA LEU A 30 -15.52 11.94 2.37
C LEU A 30 -15.14 12.08 0.89
N ALA A 31 -14.03 12.75 0.58
CA ALA A 31 -13.53 12.83 -0.79
C ALA A 31 -13.21 11.44 -1.35
N GLY A 32 -12.56 10.58 -0.56
CA GLY A 32 -12.26 9.19 -0.93
C GLY A 32 -13.50 8.34 -1.18
N SER A 33 -14.64 8.62 -0.51
CA SER A 33 -15.88 7.84 -0.64
C SER A 33 -16.70 8.20 -1.90
N ILE A 34 -16.39 9.29 -2.59
CA ILE A 34 -17.08 9.69 -3.83
C ILE A 34 -16.83 8.65 -4.93
N LYS A 35 -17.90 8.07 -5.51
CA LYS A 35 -17.85 7.00 -6.53
C LYS A 35 -17.02 5.77 -6.08
N LEU A 36 -17.01 5.43 -4.80
CA LEU A 36 -16.15 4.38 -4.26
C LEU A 36 -16.44 3.00 -4.85
N GLU A 37 -17.66 2.72 -5.25
CA GLU A 37 -18.05 1.44 -5.85
C GLU A 37 -17.53 1.25 -7.28
N SER A 38 -17.44 2.34 -8.05
CA SER A 38 -17.17 2.29 -9.49
C SER A 38 -15.80 2.85 -9.89
N PHE A 39 -15.10 3.55 -8.97
CA PHE A 39 -13.78 4.09 -9.26
C PHE A 39 -12.83 3.96 -8.06
N PRO A 40 -11.63 3.40 -8.22
CA PRO A 40 -11.12 2.73 -9.42
C PRO A 40 -12.03 1.57 -9.86
N PRO A 41 -11.93 1.07 -11.12
CA PRO A 41 -12.60 -0.16 -11.51
C PRO A 41 -12.32 -1.27 -10.49
N LEU A 42 -13.32 -2.07 -10.18
CA LEU A 42 -13.10 -3.27 -9.37
C LEU A 42 -12.21 -4.22 -10.16
N TRP A 43 -11.19 -4.75 -9.54
CA TRP A 43 -10.18 -5.50 -10.25
C TRP A 43 -9.69 -6.73 -9.48
N TRP A 44 -8.93 -7.55 -10.12
CA TRP A 44 -8.51 -8.87 -9.77
C TRP A 44 -8.01 -9.04 -8.32
N ASP A 45 -7.03 -8.25 -7.85
CA ASP A 45 -6.47 -8.40 -6.49
C ASP A 45 -7.51 -8.15 -5.37
N GLU A 46 -8.50 -7.27 -5.63
CA GLU A 46 -9.55 -6.98 -4.65
C GLU A 46 -10.56 -8.13 -4.56
N GLY A 47 -10.87 -8.75 -5.71
CA GLY A 47 -11.88 -9.80 -5.82
C GLY A 47 -11.63 -10.96 -4.88
N TRP A 48 -10.38 -11.40 -4.75
CA TRP A 48 -9.99 -12.47 -3.84
C TRP A 48 -10.33 -12.14 -2.38
N THR A 49 -9.91 -10.95 -1.91
CA THR A 49 -10.12 -10.51 -0.53
C THR A 49 -11.60 -10.31 -0.21
N LEU A 50 -12.34 -9.66 -1.11
CA LEU A 50 -13.77 -9.44 -0.97
C LEU A 50 -14.56 -10.76 -0.97
N THR A 51 -14.15 -11.75 -1.80
CA THR A 51 -14.76 -13.08 -1.85
C THR A 51 -14.63 -13.84 -0.53
N VAL A 52 -13.43 -13.83 0.08
CA VAL A 52 -13.22 -14.48 1.39
C VAL A 52 -14.08 -13.81 2.48
N ALA A 53 -14.08 -12.48 2.51
CA ALA A 53 -14.89 -11.71 3.46
C ALA A 53 -16.39 -11.98 3.31
N ARG A 54 -16.90 -12.03 2.07
CA ARG A 54 -18.29 -12.38 1.76
C ARG A 54 -18.64 -13.79 2.20
N ASN A 55 -17.82 -14.79 1.84
CA ASN A 55 -18.05 -16.18 2.21
C ASN A 55 -18.08 -16.37 3.74
N TRP A 56 -17.25 -15.63 4.46
CA TRP A 56 -17.26 -15.67 5.91
C TRP A 56 -18.59 -15.16 6.48
N VAL A 57 -19.11 -14.04 5.99
CA VAL A 57 -20.33 -13.41 6.51
C VAL A 57 -21.59 -14.16 6.07
N GLU A 58 -21.66 -14.55 4.79
CA GLU A 58 -22.88 -15.19 4.23
C GLU A 58 -22.95 -16.70 4.47
N ARG A 59 -21.79 -17.37 4.59
CA ARG A 59 -21.71 -18.85 4.62
C ARG A 59 -21.01 -19.40 5.86
N GLY A 60 -20.50 -18.53 6.75
CA GLY A 60 -19.71 -18.94 7.92
C GLY A 60 -18.35 -19.56 7.57
N HIS A 61 -17.90 -19.46 6.32
CA HIS A 61 -16.66 -20.05 5.83
C HIS A 61 -15.63 -18.98 5.48
N TYR A 62 -14.58 -18.87 6.29
CA TYR A 62 -13.48 -17.93 6.06
C TYR A 62 -12.49 -18.51 5.05
N GLY A 63 -12.81 -18.39 3.77
CA GLY A 63 -11.99 -18.92 2.68
C GLY A 63 -12.63 -18.71 1.32
N ARG A 64 -11.87 -19.06 0.28
CA ARG A 64 -12.37 -19.10 -1.08
C ARG A 64 -13.11 -20.43 -1.33
N LEU A 65 -13.97 -20.43 -2.33
CA LEU A 65 -14.69 -21.60 -2.79
C LEU A 65 -14.41 -21.81 -4.28
N LEU A 66 -14.05 -23.03 -4.66
CA LEU A 66 -13.89 -23.48 -6.04
C LEU A 66 -15.07 -24.42 -6.38
N ALA A 67 -15.89 -24.06 -7.34
CA ALA A 67 -17.10 -24.80 -7.71
C ALA A 67 -18.05 -25.09 -6.50
N GLY A 68 -17.93 -24.28 -5.44
CA GLY A 68 -18.70 -24.43 -4.21
C GLY A 68 -17.97 -25.17 -3.08
N GLU A 69 -16.82 -25.77 -3.32
CA GLU A 69 -16.01 -26.48 -2.33
C GLU A 69 -14.90 -25.60 -1.73
N PRO A 70 -14.59 -25.73 -0.43
CA PRO A 70 -13.55 -24.96 0.24
C PRO A 70 -12.15 -25.17 -0.35
N THR A 71 -11.45 -24.07 -0.59
CA THR A 71 -10.03 -24.08 -1.02
C THR A 71 -9.12 -23.52 0.08
N PRO A 72 -7.80 -23.86 0.07
CA PRO A 72 -6.82 -23.19 0.91
C PRO A 72 -6.72 -21.70 0.60
N SER A 73 -6.25 -20.92 1.57
CA SER A 73 -5.84 -19.52 1.35
C SER A 73 -4.71 -19.43 0.31
N GLY A 74 -4.68 -18.35 -0.47
CA GLY A 74 -3.69 -18.17 -1.52
C GLY A 74 -3.40 -16.70 -1.81
N LEU A 75 -3.92 -16.18 -2.90
CA LEU A 75 -3.57 -14.84 -3.43
C LEU A 75 -4.37 -13.69 -2.80
N GLU A 76 -5.33 -13.95 -1.91
CA GLU A 76 -6.06 -12.93 -1.17
C GLU A 76 -5.16 -12.20 -0.18
N ALA A 77 -5.57 -11.00 0.26
CA ALA A 77 -4.91 -10.31 1.35
C ALA A 77 -4.97 -11.15 2.64
N ALA A 78 -3.90 -11.08 3.44
CA ALA A 78 -3.80 -11.87 4.66
C ALA A 78 -4.94 -11.55 5.66
N PHE A 79 -5.20 -12.50 6.55
CA PHE A 79 -6.37 -12.48 7.42
C PHE A 79 -6.59 -11.17 8.20
N PRO A 80 -5.59 -10.42 8.69
CA PRO A 80 -5.86 -9.17 9.41
C PRO A 80 -6.60 -8.14 8.56
N VAL A 81 -6.33 -8.08 7.25
CA VAL A 81 -7.02 -7.18 6.31
C VAL A 81 -8.40 -7.74 5.97
N THR A 82 -8.45 -9.00 5.55
CA THR A 82 -9.67 -9.67 5.10
C THR A 82 -10.72 -9.78 6.22
N ALA A 83 -10.30 -10.06 7.47
CA ALA A 83 -11.19 -10.13 8.62
C ALA A 83 -11.86 -8.77 8.94
N LEU A 84 -11.13 -7.66 8.79
CA LEU A 84 -11.69 -6.32 8.99
C LEU A 84 -12.67 -5.94 7.87
N VAL A 85 -12.41 -6.37 6.64
CA VAL A 85 -13.39 -6.25 5.54
C VAL A 85 -14.64 -7.08 5.85
N GLY A 86 -14.48 -8.32 6.33
CA GLY A 86 -15.61 -9.15 6.75
C GLY A 86 -16.40 -8.55 7.92
N LEU A 87 -15.72 -7.94 8.89
CA LEU A 87 -16.39 -7.20 9.96
C LEU A 87 -17.21 -6.01 9.41
N SER A 88 -16.67 -5.27 8.45
CA SER A 88 -17.41 -4.22 7.73
C SER A 88 -18.65 -4.77 7.05
N PHE A 89 -18.56 -5.93 6.40
CA PHE A 89 -19.71 -6.61 5.79
C PHE A 89 -20.74 -7.06 6.81
N HIS A 90 -20.30 -7.57 7.94
CA HIS A 90 -21.20 -7.96 9.02
C HIS A 90 -22.00 -6.79 9.59
N LEU A 91 -21.38 -5.62 9.72
CA LEU A 91 -21.99 -4.43 10.30
C LEU A 91 -22.83 -3.62 9.31
N LEU A 92 -22.43 -3.54 8.04
CA LEU A 92 -22.98 -2.62 7.04
C LEU A 92 -23.59 -3.33 5.82
N GLY A 93 -23.56 -4.66 5.80
CA GLY A 93 -23.97 -5.46 4.64
C GLY A 93 -22.83 -5.70 3.64
N VAL A 94 -22.99 -6.73 2.80
CA VAL A 94 -22.01 -7.13 1.80
C VAL A 94 -22.09 -6.21 0.58
N GLY A 95 -20.97 -5.58 0.21
CA GLY A 95 -20.90 -4.70 -0.95
C GLY A 95 -19.51 -4.15 -1.19
N VAL A 96 -19.27 -3.68 -2.42
CA VAL A 96 -17.97 -3.10 -2.83
C VAL A 96 -17.65 -1.86 -1.99
N TRP A 97 -18.65 -1.00 -1.77
CA TRP A 97 -18.48 0.22 -0.97
C TRP A 97 -18.03 -0.09 0.45
N GLN A 98 -18.68 -1.05 1.11
CA GLN A 98 -18.38 -1.46 2.49
C GLN A 98 -16.99 -2.06 2.61
N GLY A 99 -16.56 -2.87 1.64
CA GLY A 99 -15.21 -3.41 1.62
C GLY A 99 -14.15 -2.32 1.44
N ARG A 100 -14.34 -1.43 0.47
CA ARG A 100 -13.40 -0.35 0.13
C ARG A 100 -13.34 0.74 1.20
N MET A 101 -14.42 0.96 1.95
CA MET A 101 -14.44 1.89 3.08
C MET A 101 -13.32 1.57 4.10
N MET A 102 -13.02 0.30 4.34
CA MET A 102 -11.93 -0.09 5.23
C MET A 102 -10.56 0.38 4.74
N GLY A 103 -10.33 0.38 3.43
CA GLY A 103 -9.11 0.95 2.83
C GLY A 103 -8.97 2.46 3.12
N LEU A 104 -10.08 3.21 3.05
CA LEU A 104 -10.10 4.63 3.39
C LEU A 104 -9.82 4.88 4.88
N VAL A 105 -10.37 4.05 5.78
CA VAL A 105 -10.09 4.13 7.22
C VAL A 105 -8.59 3.93 7.48
N PHE A 106 -7.99 2.91 6.90
CA PHE A 106 -6.55 2.67 7.02
C PHE A 106 -5.72 3.82 6.45
N MET A 107 -6.13 4.37 5.30
CA MET A 107 -5.43 5.50 4.67
C MET A 107 -5.44 6.74 5.57
N VAL A 108 -6.61 7.15 6.08
CA VAL A 108 -6.72 8.30 6.97
C VAL A 108 -5.95 8.07 8.25
N GLY A 109 -6.02 6.86 8.81
CA GLY A 109 -5.23 6.47 9.96
C GLY A 109 -3.72 6.54 9.71
N ALA A 110 -3.24 6.03 8.57
CA ALA A 110 -1.83 6.10 8.17
C ALA A 110 -1.33 7.55 8.02
N LEU A 111 -2.15 8.43 7.41
CA LEU A 111 -1.85 9.86 7.31
C LEU A 111 -1.75 10.52 8.70
N GLY A 112 -2.68 10.19 9.60
CA GLY A 112 -2.65 10.69 10.98
C GLY A 112 -1.41 10.22 11.76
N MET A 113 -1.03 8.94 11.63
CA MET A 113 0.18 8.39 12.26
C MET A 113 1.45 9.02 11.68
N MET A 114 1.50 9.23 10.36
CA MET A 114 2.63 9.88 9.72
C MET A 114 2.78 11.34 10.14
N TYR A 115 1.67 12.08 10.22
CA TYR A 115 1.67 13.43 10.77
C TYR A 115 2.18 13.45 12.22
N TYR A 116 1.69 12.53 13.06
CA TYR A 116 2.11 12.43 14.46
C TYR A 116 3.61 12.16 14.57
N LEU A 117 4.15 11.21 13.82
CA LEU A 117 5.59 10.91 13.82
C LEU A 117 6.41 12.10 13.32
N ALA A 118 6.00 12.74 12.23
CA ALA A 118 6.68 13.92 11.70
C ALA A 118 6.71 15.07 12.72
N LEU A 119 5.59 15.29 13.44
CA LEU A 119 5.50 16.30 14.49
C LEU A 119 6.43 15.98 15.68
N ARG A 120 6.58 14.71 16.04
CA ARG A 120 7.42 14.27 17.18
C ARG A 120 8.90 14.24 16.83
N LEU A 121 9.23 13.90 15.60
CA LEU A 121 10.62 13.77 15.15
C LEU A 121 11.21 15.11 14.63
N HIS A 122 10.36 16.04 14.24
CA HIS A 122 10.74 17.37 13.76
C HIS A 122 9.85 18.44 14.39
N ASP A 123 9.08 19.13 13.57
CA ASP A 123 8.18 20.19 13.98
C ASP A 123 6.86 20.20 13.19
N GLN A 124 6.00 21.14 13.48
CA GLN A 124 4.69 21.28 12.84
C GLN A 124 4.81 21.60 11.32
N ARG A 125 5.82 22.38 10.90
CA ARG A 125 6.00 22.74 9.48
C ARG A 125 6.36 21.51 8.66
N VAL A 126 7.30 20.72 9.16
CA VAL A 126 7.67 19.44 8.55
C VAL A 126 6.48 18.47 8.57
N ALA A 127 5.69 18.41 9.64
CA ALA A 127 4.54 17.53 9.72
C ALA A 127 3.46 17.88 8.67
N ILE A 128 3.14 19.16 8.50
CA ILE A 128 2.22 19.62 7.43
C ILE A 128 2.85 19.39 6.06
N GLY A 129 4.14 19.71 5.89
CA GLY A 129 4.87 19.45 4.66
C GLY A 129 4.85 17.97 4.26
N THR A 130 4.97 17.05 5.24
CA THR A 130 4.90 15.60 5.03
C THR A 130 3.55 15.20 4.44
N LEU A 131 2.42 15.69 4.98
CA LEU A 131 1.10 15.44 4.40
C LEU A 131 0.98 16.04 2.99
N GLY A 132 1.52 17.25 2.79
CA GLY A 132 1.57 17.88 1.47
C GLY A 132 2.34 17.04 0.45
N VAL A 133 3.50 16.50 0.82
CA VAL A 133 4.28 15.61 -0.04
C VAL A 133 3.50 14.34 -0.37
N ILE A 134 2.91 13.67 0.62
CA ILE A 134 2.12 12.44 0.40
C ILE A 134 0.97 12.68 -0.58
N LEU A 135 0.25 13.80 -0.43
CA LEU A 135 -0.97 14.06 -1.20
C LEU A 135 -0.73 14.75 -2.54
N LEU A 136 0.36 15.53 -2.68
CA LEU A 136 0.58 16.38 -3.83
C LEU A 136 1.82 16.02 -4.67
N MET A 137 2.66 15.10 -4.17
CA MET A 137 3.89 14.68 -4.87
C MET A 137 3.92 13.18 -5.17
N SER A 138 2.76 12.55 -5.31
CA SER A 138 2.59 11.13 -5.66
C SER A 138 1.94 11.01 -7.05
N PRO A 139 2.72 11.09 -8.15
CA PRO A 139 2.20 11.34 -9.50
C PRO A 139 1.61 10.11 -10.21
N HIS A 140 1.59 8.94 -9.59
CA HIS A 140 1.09 7.70 -10.20
C HIS A 140 0.02 7.04 -9.31
N SER A 141 -1.03 6.46 -9.91
CA SER A 141 -2.16 5.85 -9.20
C SER A 141 -1.72 4.79 -8.17
N ALA A 142 -0.81 3.90 -8.53
CA ALA A 142 -0.33 2.82 -7.67
C ALA A 142 0.54 3.28 -6.47
N ILE A 143 0.93 4.57 -6.40
CA ILE A 143 1.67 5.16 -5.27
C ILE A 143 0.91 6.31 -4.60
N HIS A 144 -0.27 6.68 -5.12
CA HIS A 144 -1.07 7.76 -4.55
C HIS A 144 -2.02 7.22 -3.48
N PRO A 145 -1.95 7.71 -2.21
CA PRO A 145 -2.72 7.12 -1.11
C PRO A 145 -4.23 7.22 -1.30
N LEU A 146 -4.74 8.33 -1.86
CA LEU A 146 -6.19 8.47 -2.14
C LEU A 146 -6.68 7.50 -3.23
N TYR A 147 -5.82 7.05 -4.13
CA TYR A 147 -6.18 6.03 -5.12
C TYR A 147 -6.11 4.63 -4.52
N MET A 148 -4.97 4.32 -3.86
CA MET A 148 -4.73 3.01 -3.27
C MET A 148 -5.61 2.74 -2.03
N GLY A 149 -5.96 3.77 -1.26
CA GLY A 149 -6.88 3.66 -0.13
C GLY A 149 -8.34 3.38 -0.53
N ARG A 150 -8.68 3.52 -1.81
CA ARG A 150 -9.99 3.15 -2.38
C ARG A 150 -10.05 1.71 -2.86
N GLN A 151 -9.02 0.92 -2.62
CA GLN A 151 -8.91 -0.47 -3.01
C GLN A 151 -8.68 -1.36 -1.78
N VAL A 152 -9.16 -2.59 -1.85
CA VAL A 152 -9.00 -3.58 -0.77
C VAL A 152 -7.70 -4.36 -1.00
N LEU A 153 -6.58 -3.70 -0.69
CA LEU A 153 -5.23 -4.23 -0.84
C LEU A 153 -4.48 -4.19 0.49
N ALA A 154 -3.38 -4.94 0.60
CA ALA A 154 -2.60 -5.02 1.83
C ALA A 154 -1.60 -3.86 2.03
N GLU A 155 -1.30 -3.07 1.00
CA GLU A 155 -0.29 -2.01 1.02
C GLU A 155 -0.61 -0.92 2.06
N ILE A 156 -1.79 -0.30 1.98
CA ILE A 156 -2.21 0.77 2.90
C ILE A 156 -2.39 0.25 4.34
N PRO A 157 -3.09 -0.89 4.58
CA PRO A 157 -3.16 -1.47 5.92
C PRO A 157 -1.79 -1.75 6.52
N SER A 158 -0.84 -2.31 5.76
CA SER A 158 0.51 -2.57 6.27
C SER A 158 1.25 -1.29 6.68
N VAL A 159 1.13 -0.21 5.89
CA VAL A 159 1.68 1.11 6.24
C VAL A 159 1.05 1.65 7.53
N PHE A 160 -0.28 1.55 7.68
CA PHE A 160 -0.97 1.98 8.89
C PHE A 160 -0.45 1.25 10.13
N TYR A 161 -0.38 -0.07 10.10
CA TYR A 161 0.10 -0.87 11.23
C TYR A 161 1.58 -0.62 11.53
N LEU A 162 2.42 -0.49 10.49
CA LEU A 162 3.83 -0.13 10.67
C LEU A 162 3.99 1.22 11.37
N LEU A 163 3.33 2.25 10.87
CA LEU A 163 3.40 3.59 11.44
C LEU A 163 2.79 3.65 12.84
N GLY A 164 1.69 2.94 13.08
CA GLY A 164 1.11 2.77 14.42
C GLY A 164 2.08 2.12 15.40
N GLY A 165 2.80 1.10 14.94
CA GLY A 165 3.88 0.47 15.71
C GLY A 165 5.01 1.45 16.05
N TYR A 166 5.50 2.25 15.08
CA TYR A 166 6.52 3.28 15.34
C TYR A 166 5.99 4.39 16.27
N ALA A 167 4.74 4.81 16.12
CA ALA A 167 4.14 5.80 17.00
C ALA A 167 4.04 5.28 18.45
N SER A 168 3.61 4.02 18.62
CA SER A 168 3.57 3.36 19.94
C SER A 168 4.96 3.14 20.51
N PHE A 169 5.94 2.78 19.69
CA PHE A 169 7.32 2.62 20.10
C PHE A 169 7.94 3.97 20.53
N TRP A 170 7.61 5.06 19.84
CA TRP A 170 7.97 6.41 20.29
C TRP A 170 7.44 6.70 21.71
N LEU A 171 6.20 6.30 21.99
CA LEU A 171 5.63 6.42 23.33
C LEU A 171 6.33 5.50 24.35
N ALA A 172 6.77 4.31 23.92
CA ALA A 172 7.56 3.40 24.76
C ALA A 172 8.92 4.01 25.15
N LEU A 173 9.58 4.68 24.22
CA LEU A 173 10.86 5.36 24.48
C LEU A 173 10.71 6.56 25.44
N ASN A 174 9.62 7.34 25.32
CA ASN A 174 9.51 8.65 25.95
C ASN A 174 8.53 8.73 27.13
N ARG A 175 7.61 7.75 27.30
CA ARG A 175 6.59 7.78 28.37
C ARG A 175 6.61 6.55 29.24
N SER A 176 6.24 5.39 28.68
CA SER A 176 6.12 4.14 29.44
C SER A 176 6.44 2.94 28.57
N ALA A 177 7.30 2.04 29.07
CA ALA A 177 7.66 0.80 28.38
C ALA A 177 6.43 -0.10 28.04
N GLY A 178 5.29 0.08 28.71
CA GLY A 178 4.05 -0.64 28.39
C GLY A 178 3.55 -0.41 26.96
N PHE A 179 3.87 0.73 26.34
CA PHE A 179 3.55 0.95 24.92
C PHE A 179 4.34 0.06 23.96
N LEU A 180 5.39 -0.61 24.42
CA LEU A 180 6.13 -1.59 23.61
C LEU A 180 5.25 -2.77 23.21
N SER A 181 4.39 -3.26 24.10
CA SER A 181 3.45 -4.35 23.77
C SER A 181 2.49 -3.95 22.64
N VAL A 182 2.02 -2.70 22.64
CA VAL A 182 1.18 -2.16 21.57
C VAL A 182 1.98 -2.06 20.26
N ALA A 183 3.22 -1.58 20.33
CA ALA A 183 4.10 -1.51 19.15
C ALA A 183 4.36 -2.90 18.56
N VAL A 184 4.70 -3.88 19.39
CA VAL A 184 4.92 -5.28 19.02
C VAL A 184 3.70 -5.88 18.34
N LEU A 185 2.50 -5.67 18.90
CA LEU A 185 1.25 -6.16 18.30
C LEU A 185 0.99 -5.50 16.93
N LEU A 186 1.10 -4.17 16.83
CA LEU A 186 0.86 -3.45 15.58
C LEU A 186 1.87 -3.84 14.50
N TRP A 187 3.16 -3.97 14.82
CA TRP A 187 4.16 -4.47 13.88
C TRP A 187 3.88 -5.93 13.49
N GLY A 188 3.47 -6.76 14.45
CA GLY A 188 3.07 -8.15 14.18
C GLY A 188 1.91 -8.23 13.19
N VAL A 189 0.86 -7.41 13.37
CA VAL A 189 -0.26 -7.30 12.42
C VAL A 189 0.22 -6.78 11.06
N GLY A 190 1.10 -5.77 11.03
CA GLY A 190 1.68 -5.23 9.81
C GLY A 190 2.47 -6.27 9.00
N ILE A 191 3.32 -7.04 9.67
CA ILE A 191 4.09 -8.15 9.07
C ILE A 191 3.15 -9.23 8.54
N LEU A 192 2.15 -9.61 9.32
CA LEU A 192 1.18 -10.63 8.92
C LEU A 192 0.30 -10.16 7.76
N SER A 193 -0.05 -8.87 7.71
CA SER A 193 -0.82 -8.29 6.61
C SER A 193 -0.07 -8.35 5.28
N LYS A 194 1.26 -8.17 5.32
CA LYS A 194 2.12 -8.21 4.13
C LYS A 194 3.53 -8.69 4.51
N ILE A 195 3.77 -9.98 4.33
CA ILE A 195 5.03 -10.63 4.78
C ILE A 195 6.29 -10.00 4.17
N THR A 196 6.19 -9.40 2.98
CA THR A 196 7.30 -8.69 2.33
C THR A 196 7.81 -7.49 3.13
N VAL A 197 7.08 -7.01 4.12
CA VAL A 197 7.49 -5.95 5.06
C VAL A 197 8.62 -6.42 5.99
N LEU A 198 8.65 -7.70 6.33
CA LEU A 198 9.51 -8.27 7.38
C LEU A 198 11.00 -7.91 7.23
N PRO A 199 11.67 -8.11 6.07
CA PRO A 199 13.11 -7.82 5.96
C PRO A 199 13.43 -6.33 6.16
N PHE A 200 12.60 -5.43 5.67
CA PHE A 200 12.81 -3.97 5.78
C PHE A 200 12.57 -3.49 7.20
N TRP A 201 11.52 -3.98 7.84
CA TRP A 201 11.23 -3.72 9.25
C TRP A 201 12.35 -4.27 10.16
N PHE A 202 12.89 -5.46 9.85
CA PHE A 202 14.02 -6.04 10.58
C PHE A 202 15.27 -5.13 10.48
N ILE A 203 15.64 -4.69 9.29
CA ILE A 203 16.75 -3.76 9.07
C ILE A 203 16.50 -2.45 9.83
N SER A 204 15.29 -1.93 9.78
CA SER A 204 14.87 -0.70 10.44
C SER A 204 15.18 -0.70 11.95
N LEU A 205 14.87 -1.77 12.66
CA LEU A 205 15.11 -1.86 14.11
C LEU A 205 16.54 -2.31 14.44
N SER A 206 17.17 -3.09 13.57
CA SER A 206 18.55 -3.57 13.77
C SER A 206 19.57 -2.43 13.74
N LEU A 207 19.37 -1.41 12.91
CA LEU A 207 20.29 -0.26 12.82
C LEU A 207 20.38 0.50 14.14
N PRO A 208 19.29 1.02 14.75
CA PRO A 208 19.37 1.68 16.06
C PRO A 208 19.74 0.71 17.19
N LEU A 209 19.37 -0.57 17.11
CA LEU A 209 19.84 -1.58 18.06
C LEU A 209 21.37 -1.67 18.04
N GLY A 210 21.99 -1.77 16.87
CA GLY A 210 23.46 -1.81 16.74
C GLY A 210 24.13 -0.55 17.31
N VAL A 211 23.59 0.65 17.02
CA VAL A 211 24.07 1.92 17.57
C VAL A 211 24.00 1.92 19.10
N THR A 212 22.86 1.51 19.68
CA THR A 212 22.64 1.50 21.13
C THR A 212 23.53 0.48 21.86
N LEU A 213 23.79 -0.69 21.24
CA LEU A 213 24.74 -1.69 21.77
C LEU A 213 26.19 -1.16 21.76
N ILE A 214 26.65 -0.60 20.66
CA ILE A 214 28.00 0.00 20.54
C ILE A 214 28.19 1.13 21.57
N ARG A 215 27.15 1.95 21.78
CA ARG A 215 27.15 3.05 22.74
C ARG A 215 26.81 2.62 24.18
N ARG A 216 26.65 1.29 24.45
CA ARG A 216 26.33 0.70 25.75
C ARG A 216 25.05 1.27 26.41
N ARG A 217 24.06 1.70 25.59
CA ARG A 217 22.76 2.19 26.08
C ARG A 217 21.78 1.03 26.26
N TRP A 218 22.05 0.19 27.23
CA TRP A 218 21.39 -1.11 27.43
C TRP A 218 19.86 -1.03 27.52
N LYS A 219 19.33 0.02 28.18
CA LYS A 219 17.88 0.24 28.28
C LYS A 219 17.23 0.44 26.91
N LEU A 220 17.86 1.23 26.01
CA LEU A 220 17.35 1.42 24.66
C LEU A 220 17.57 0.18 23.80
N ALA A 221 18.74 -0.46 23.93
CA ALA A 221 19.03 -1.69 23.24
C ALA A 221 18.01 -2.79 23.57
N SER A 222 17.61 -2.93 24.85
CA SER A 222 16.59 -3.90 25.25
C SER A 222 15.21 -3.59 24.65
N LEU A 223 14.81 -2.33 24.51
CA LEU A 223 13.54 -1.95 23.88
C LEU A 223 13.55 -2.28 22.38
N PHE A 224 14.62 -1.91 21.64
CA PHE A 224 14.76 -2.25 20.22
C PHE A 224 14.84 -3.77 20.02
N GLY A 225 15.62 -4.50 20.86
CA GLY A 225 15.73 -5.95 20.81
C GLY A 225 14.40 -6.66 21.11
N ALA A 226 13.66 -6.19 22.12
CA ALA A 226 12.36 -6.76 22.45
C ALA A 226 11.31 -6.47 21.35
N GLY A 227 11.36 -5.30 20.71
CA GLY A 227 10.57 -5.02 19.51
C GLY A 227 10.89 -6.01 18.39
N LEU A 228 12.19 -6.17 18.10
CA LEU A 228 12.69 -7.00 17.01
C LEU A 228 12.33 -8.50 17.18
N LEU A 229 12.37 -9.01 18.39
CA LEU A 229 12.02 -10.41 18.68
C LEU A 229 10.50 -10.60 18.87
N GLY A 230 9.86 -9.66 19.55
CA GLY A 230 8.45 -9.80 19.92
C GLY A 230 7.50 -9.70 18.72
N SER A 231 7.78 -8.88 17.71
CA SER A 231 6.83 -8.65 16.62
C SER A 231 6.68 -9.87 15.68
N PRO A 232 7.74 -10.59 15.27
CA PRO A 232 7.57 -11.85 14.55
C PRO A 232 6.83 -12.92 15.37
N CYS A 233 7.09 -12.98 16.68
CA CYS A 233 6.34 -13.87 17.58
C CYS A 233 4.86 -13.48 17.63
N ALA A 234 4.54 -12.18 17.72
CA ALA A 234 3.17 -11.69 17.69
C ALA A 234 2.50 -12.01 16.34
N ALA A 235 3.19 -11.81 15.21
CA ALA A 235 2.69 -12.17 13.89
C ALA A 235 2.37 -13.68 13.81
N TRP A 236 3.27 -14.53 14.29
CA TRP A 236 3.05 -15.97 14.32
C TRP A 236 1.85 -16.36 15.21
N MET A 237 1.76 -15.81 16.44
CA MET A 237 0.65 -16.09 17.35
C MET A 237 -0.69 -15.63 16.76
N LEU A 238 -0.74 -14.43 16.17
CA LEU A 238 -1.95 -13.90 15.53
C LEU A 238 -2.35 -14.76 14.32
N GLY A 239 -1.38 -15.18 13.50
CA GLY A 239 -1.63 -16.08 12.38
C GLY A 239 -2.22 -17.43 12.84
N ARG A 240 -1.66 -18.02 13.90
CA ARG A 240 -2.21 -19.25 14.50
C ARG A 240 -3.58 -19.03 15.12
N GLY A 241 -3.76 -17.90 15.82
CA GLY A 241 -5.06 -17.51 16.37
C GLY A 241 -6.13 -17.36 15.29
N GLY A 242 -5.79 -16.74 14.15
CA GLY A 242 -6.68 -16.65 12.99
C GLY A 242 -7.11 -18.02 12.46
N GLN A 243 -6.18 -18.99 12.36
CA GLN A 243 -6.50 -20.35 11.93
C GLN A 243 -7.45 -21.09 12.90
N LEU A 244 -7.32 -20.82 14.21
CA LEU A 244 -8.14 -21.46 15.24
C LEU A 244 -9.52 -20.82 15.37
N LEU A 245 -9.61 -19.50 15.19
CA LEU A 245 -10.81 -18.72 15.47
C LEU A 245 -11.70 -18.49 14.24
N LEU A 246 -11.16 -18.59 13.02
CA LEU A 246 -11.88 -18.32 11.79
C LEU A 246 -12.26 -19.65 11.11
N PRO A 247 -13.53 -20.05 11.11
CA PRO A 247 -13.99 -21.30 10.52
C PRO A 247 -13.65 -21.37 9.03
N GLY A 248 -12.94 -22.42 8.61
CA GLY A 248 -12.54 -22.60 7.21
C GLY A 248 -11.24 -21.92 6.81
N HIS A 249 -10.60 -21.14 7.70
CA HIS A 249 -9.29 -20.55 7.40
C HIS A 249 -8.23 -21.65 7.30
N ARG A 250 -7.80 -21.93 6.06
CA ARG A 250 -6.78 -22.94 5.75
C ARG A 250 -5.58 -22.29 5.09
N THR A 251 -4.39 -22.60 5.57
CA THR A 251 -3.15 -22.26 4.88
C THR A 251 -2.88 -23.23 3.73
N LEU A 252 -2.12 -22.79 2.75
CA LEU A 252 -1.58 -23.67 1.72
C LEU A 252 -0.75 -24.77 2.41
N THR A 253 -1.00 -26.02 2.04
CA THR A 253 -0.23 -27.18 2.52
C THR A 253 1.16 -27.20 1.93
N GLN A 254 1.32 -26.64 0.72
CA GLN A 254 2.61 -26.50 0.04
C GLN A 254 2.74 -25.07 -0.49
N PRO A 255 3.93 -24.45 -0.40
CA PRO A 255 4.18 -23.15 -0.99
C PRO A 255 4.02 -23.22 -2.51
N LEU A 256 3.48 -22.14 -3.11
CA LEU A 256 3.39 -22.04 -4.56
C LEU A 256 4.81 -22.04 -5.16
N GLN A 257 5.03 -22.94 -6.11
CA GLN A 257 6.34 -23.11 -6.74
C GLN A 257 6.68 -21.87 -7.58
N GLY A 258 7.87 -21.29 -7.34
CA GLY A 258 8.32 -20.09 -8.06
C GLY A 258 7.69 -18.78 -7.61
N ALA A 259 6.75 -18.77 -6.65
CA ALA A 259 6.15 -17.53 -6.14
C ALA A 259 7.19 -16.56 -5.55
N TYR A 260 8.22 -17.11 -4.92
CA TYR A 260 9.32 -16.34 -4.37
C TYR A 260 10.12 -15.57 -5.45
N GLU A 261 10.31 -16.17 -6.63
CA GLU A 261 11.00 -15.55 -7.75
C GLU A 261 10.23 -14.34 -8.31
N VAL A 262 8.90 -14.34 -8.21
CA VAL A 262 8.06 -13.23 -8.68
C VAL A 262 7.92 -12.14 -7.62
N THR A 263 7.79 -12.52 -6.34
CA THR A 263 7.36 -11.58 -5.29
C THR A 263 8.50 -11.03 -4.44
N ALA A 264 9.65 -11.72 -4.35
CA ALA A 264 10.71 -11.38 -3.40
C ALA A 264 12.07 -11.08 -4.05
N LEU A 265 12.58 -11.93 -4.94
CA LEU A 265 13.91 -11.81 -5.52
C LEU A 265 13.89 -12.02 -7.03
N VAL A 266 13.84 -10.92 -7.77
CA VAL A 266 13.90 -10.89 -9.23
C VAL A 266 15.27 -10.40 -9.66
N PHE A 267 16.00 -11.19 -10.46
CA PHE A 267 17.37 -10.86 -10.91
C PHE A 267 17.43 -10.44 -12.38
N GLU A 268 16.34 -10.51 -13.11
CA GLU A 268 16.28 -10.24 -14.53
C GLU A 268 16.66 -8.79 -14.87
N GLY A 269 17.58 -8.59 -15.80
CA GLY A 269 18.09 -7.28 -16.21
C GLY A 269 16.99 -6.32 -16.71
N PHE A 270 16.00 -6.85 -17.42
CA PHE A 270 14.84 -6.09 -17.88
C PHE A 270 14.07 -5.45 -16.69
N ASN A 271 13.83 -6.22 -15.63
CA ASN A 271 13.13 -5.71 -14.44
C ASN A 271 13.94 -4.64 -13.72
N ARG A 272 15.30 -4.68 -13.79
CA ARG A 272 16.18 -3.63 -13.21
C ARG A 272 16.02 -2.31 -13.97
N LEU A 273 16.03 -2.37 -15.31
CA LEU A 273 15.81 -1.18 -16.14
C LEU A 273 14.41 -0.62 -15.93
N PHE A 274 13.40 -1.47 -15.86
CA PHE A 274 12.03 -1.05 -15.57
C PHE A 274 11.90 -0.42 -14.18
N ALA A 275 12.45 -1.03 -13.13
CA ALA A 275 12.46 -0.47 -11.78
C ALA A 275 13.18 0.89 -11.73
N LEU A 276 14.32 1.03 -12.41
CA LEU A 276 15.04 2.29 -12.52
C LEU A 276 14.20 3.37 -13.22
N GLN A 277 13.54 3.03 -14.33
CA GLN A 277 12.64 3.94 -15.03
C GLN A 277 11.51 4.43 -14.11
N ILE A 278 10.86 3.53 -13.36
CA ILE A 278 9.81 3.87 -12.39
C ILE A 278 10.34 4.81 -11.29
N ILE A 279 11.54 4.54 -10.77
CA ILE A 279 12.19 5.41 -9.77
C ILE A 279 12.42 6.81 -10.32
N LEU A 280 13.05 6.91 -11.49
CA LEU A 280 13.37 8.20 -12.10
C LEU A 280 12.12 9.00 -12.45
N GLN A 281 11.06 8.32 -12.89
CA GLN A 281 9.82 8.96 -13.31
C GLN A 281 8.95 9.40 -12.12
N PHE A 282 8.88 8.60 -11.04
CA PHE A 282 7.88 8.82 -9.99
C PHE A 282 8.46 9.02 -8.58
N ALA A 283 9.70 8.58 -8.31
CA ALA A 283 10.26 8.55 -6.97
C ALA A 283 11.58 9.31 -6.82
N LEU A 284 11.98 10.11 -7.81
CA LEU A 284 13.22 10.89 -7.77
C LEU A 284 13.32 11.82 -6.54
N PRO A 285 12.25 12.55 -6.12
CA PRO A 285 12.31 13.35 -4.89
C PRO A 285 12.62 12.52 -3.65
N THR A 286 12.07 11.31 -3.59
CA THR A 286 12.31 10.36 -2.49
C THR A 286 13.76 9.89 -2.47
N LEU A 287 14.33 9.52 -3.61
CA LEU A 287 15.73 9.09 -3.71
C LEU A 287 16.67 10.18 -3.22
N ILE A 288 16.50 11.41 -3.71
CA ILE A 288 17.31 12.57 -3.31
C ILE A 288 17.19 12.82 -1.80
N ALA A 289 15.96 12.76 -1.25
CA ALA A 289 15.73 13.00 0.16
C ALA A 289 16.34 11.91 1.06
N LEU A 290 16.27 10.65 0.65
CA LEU A 290 16.92 9.54 1.39
C LEU A 290 18.45 9.68 1.39
N CYS A 291 19.07 10.02 0.26
CA CYS A 291 20.51 10.29 0.19
C CYS A 291 20.91 11.47 1.08
N PHE A 292 20.13 12.56 1.05
CA PHE A 292 20.38 13.74 1.89
C PHE A 292 20.23 13.41 3.39
N ALA A 293 19.19 12.68 3.78
CA ALA A 293 18.98 12.25 5.16
C ALA A 293 20.09 11.31 5.64
N ALA A 294 20.53 10.38 4.81
CA ALA A 294 21.66 9.50 5.10
C ALA A 294 22.95 10.33 5.32
N GLY A 295 23.27 11.26 4.43
CA GLY A 295 24.44 12.15 4.57
C GLY A 295 24.42 12.93 5.90
N LYS A 296 23.28 13.49 6.29
CA LYS A 296 23.14 14.20 7.58
C LYS A 296 23.34 13.26 8.79
N LEU A 297 22.84 12.04 8.74
CA LEU A 297 23.05 11.08 9.82
C LEU A 297 24.50 10.61 9.90
N PHE A 298 25.21 10.46 8.78
CA PHE A 298 26.63 10.16 8.77
C PHE A 298 27.46 11.28 9.43
N GLN A 299 27.20 12.55 9.12
CA GLN A 299 27.86 13.68 9.76
C GLN A 299 27.63 13.70 11.29
N LYS A 300 26.40 13.45 11.75
CA LYS A 300 26.07 13.36 13.18
C LYS A 300 26.74 12.16 13.87
N ARG A 301 26.94 11.05 13.18
CA ARG A 301 27.67 9.90 13.70
C ARG A 301 29.12 10.26 14.02
N GLU A 302 29.79 11.00 13.15
CA GLU A 302 31.19 11.46 13.35
C GLU A 302 31.26 12.39 14.54
N GLN A 303 30.26 13.25 14.77
CA GLN A 303 30.18 14.18 15.89
C GLN A 303 29.71 13.55 17.20
N ALA A 304 29.52 12.21 17.24
CA ALA A 304 28.97 11.45 18.38
C ALA A 304 27.55 11.86 18.84
N GLU A 305 26.82 12.61 18.03
CA GLU A 305 25.46 13.13 18.34
C GLU A 305 24.33 12.13 18.09
N LEU A 306 24.61 10.97 17.50
CA LEU A 306 23.61 9.94 17.17
C LEU A 306 23.19 9.14 18.41
N THR A 307 22.69 9.82 19.44
CA THR A 307 22.35 9.19 20.72
C THR A 307 20.94 9.49 21.21
N SER A 308 20.27 10.51 20.69
CA SER A 308 18.93 10.86 21.14
C SER A 308 17.88 9.87 20.60
N GLU A 309 16.78 9.69 21.30
CA GLU A 309 15.64 8.85 20.88
C GLU A 309 15.09 9.32 19.54
N VAL A 310 15.11 10.63 19.27
CA VAL A 310 14.69 11.24 17.99
C VAL A 310 15.58 10.75 16.85
N GLU A 311 16.90 10.81 17.00
CA GLU A 311 17.82 10.39 15.94
C GLU A 311 17.80 8.88 15.71
N LEU A 312 17.62 8.07 16.76
CA LEU A 312 17.44 6.63 16.63
C LEU A 312 16.13 6.28 15.88
N MET A 313 15.05 7.02 16.12
CA MET A 313 13.80 6.84 15.38
C MET A 313 13.93 7.30 13.92
N ARG A 314 14.63 8.41 13.65
CA ARG A 314 14.92 8.84 12.28
C ARG A 314 15.77 7.80 11.54
N LEU A 315 16.77 7.23 12.22
CA LEU A 315 17.59 6.13 11.68
C LEU A 315 16.74 4.89 11.37
N ALA A 316 15.79 4.53 12.26
CA ALA A 316 14.88 3.43 12.04
C ALA A 316 14.00 3.65 10.79
N LEU A 317 13.36 4.82 10.67
CA LEU A 317 12.53 5.14 9.50
C LEU A 317 13.34 5.26 8.21
N LEU A 318 14.56 5.79 8.28
CA LEU A 318 15.48 5.81 7.14
C LEU A 318 15.90 4.40 6.73
N GLY A 319 16.21 3.54 7.70
CA GLY A 319 16.53 2.14 7.46
C GLY A 319 15.39 1.37 6.82
N LEU A 320 14.15 1.59 7.29
CA LEU A 320 12.95 1.00 6.72
C LEU A 320 12.75 1.41 5.25
N SER A 321 12.71 2.71 5.00
CA SER A 321 12.45 3.25 3.67
C SER A 321 13.59 2.97 2.70
N GLY A 322 14.84 3.18 3.15
CA GLY A 322 16.04 3.03 2.33
C GLY A 322 16.26 1.58 1.90
N SER A 323 16.14 0.61 2.84
CA SER A 323 16.28 -0.81 2.50
C SER A 323 15.18 -1.29 1.54
N TRP A 324 13.93 -0.82 1.73
CA TRP A 324 12.85 -1.14 0.83
C TRP A 324 13.06 -0.54 -0.56
N PHE A 325 13.55 0.69 -0.61
CA PHE A 325 13.86 1.37 -1.87
C PHE A 325 15.01 0.67 -2.63
N ILE A 326 16.05 0.24 -1.90
CA ILE A 326 17.15 -0.55 -2.46
C ILE A 326 16.64 -1.89 -3.00
N TRP A 327 15.79 -2.59 -2.25
CA TRP A 327 15.17 -3.83 -2.71
C TRP A 327 14.34 -3.59 -3.98
N PHE A 328 13.55 -2.52 -4.02
CA PHE A 328 12.76 -2.20 -5.20
C PHE A 328 13.64 -1.99 -6.43
N ALA A 329 14.73 -1.25 -6.28
CA ALA A 329 15.66 -0.98 -7.37
C ALA A 329 16.41 -2.23 -7.85
N LEU A 330 16.82 -3.11 -6.91
CA LEU A 330 17.77 -4.17 -7.21
C LEU A 330 17.13 -5.56 -7.35
N LEU A 331 15.99 -5.81 -6.71
CA LEU A 331 15.48 -7.18 -6.51
C LEU A 331 13.97 -7.32 -6.76
N SER A 332 13.22 -6.24 -6.97
CA SER A 332 11.77 -6.36 -7.19
C SER A 332 11.44 -6.58 -8.68
N ILE A 333 10.24 -7.04 -8.96
CA ILE A 333 9.69 -7.11 -10.31
C ILE A 333 9.47 -5.73 -10.96
N GLY A 334 9.56 -4.64 -10.17
CA GLY A 334 9.41 -3.27 -10.63
C GLY A 334 7.98 -2.73 -10.64
N TRP A 335 7.00 -3.43 -10.07
CA TRP A 335 5.62 -2.92 -10.03
C TRP A 335 5.51 -1.65 -9.17
N PRO A 336 4.96 -0.54 -9.70
CA PRO A 336 4.94 0.76 -9.00
C PRO A 336 4.31 0.70 -7.60
N ARG A 337 3.30 -0.16 -7.35
CA ARG A 337 2.65 -0.31 -6.05
C ARG A 337 3.60 -0.71 -4.92
N TYR A 338 4.71 -1.38 -5.23
CA TYR A 338 5.71 -1.76 -4.24
C TYR A 338 6.55 -0.58 -3.74
N LEU A 339 6.50 0.57 -4.44
CA LEU A 339 7.05 1.84 -3.96
C LEU A 339 6.12 2.60 -3.01
N LEU A 340 4.83 2.26 -2.94
CA LEU A 340 3.89 2.99 -2.08
C LEU A 340 4.38 3.06 -0.62
N PRO A 341 4.71 1.94 0.07
CA PRO A 341 5.12 2.01 1.47
C PRO A 341 6.40 2.83 1.69
N PRO A 342 7.52 2.59 0.98
CA PRO A 342 8.72 3.37 1.20
C PRO A 342 8.56 4.85 0.80
N MET A 343 7.80 5.19 -0.23
CA MET A 343 7.53 6.59 -0.58
C MET A 343 6.65 7.28 0.45
N PHE A 344 5.62 6.60 0.97
CA PHE A 344 4.75 7.14 2.01
C PHE A 344 5.55 7.50 3.26
N ILE A 345 6.45 6.62 3.72
CA ILE A 345 7.28 6.84 4.91
C ILE A 345 8.37 7.87 4.61
N SER A 346 9.00 7.81 3.45
CA SER A 346 10.05 8.77 3.03
C SER A 346 9.53 10.18 2.80
N SER A 347 8.22 10.39 2.70
CA SER A 347 7.65 11.74 2.58
C SER A 347 8.08 12.67 3.72
N LEU A 348 8.39 12.10 4.91
CA LEU A 348 9.03 12.82 6.01
C LEU A 348 10.37 13.41 5.58
N PHE A 349 11.23 12.60 4.98
CA PHE A 349 12.58 13.05 4.57
C PHE A 349 12.50 14.02 3.38
N VAL A 350 11.53 13.85 2.48
CA VAL A 350 11.25 14.82 1.41
C VAL A 350 10.80 16.15 2.01
N ALA A 351 9.88 16.14 2.97
CA ALA A 351 9.44 17.35 3.65
C ALA A 351 10.60 18.06 4.40
N VAL A 352 11.49 17.30 5.05
CA VAL A 352 12.70 17.85 5.69
C VAL A 352 13.63 18.47 4.66
N LEU A 353 13.88 17.78 3.54
CA LEU A 353 14.70 18.32 2.45
C LEU A 353 14.11 19.64 1.92
N LEU A 354 12.82 19.67 1.64
CA LEU A 354 12.14 20.88 1.16
C LEU A 354 12.19 22.00 2.20
N ASN A 355 11.96 21.70 3.48
CA ASN A 355 12.03 22.66 4.58
C ASN A 355 13.42 23.30 4.68
N ASP A 356 14.48 22.50 4.57
CA ASP A 356 15.86 22.99 4.67
C ASP A 356 16.25 23.82 3.46
N LEU A 357 15.85 23.41 2.25
CA LEU A 357 16.15 24.12 1.01
C LEU A 357 15.32 25.41 0.83
N THR A 358 14.17 25.53 1.51
CA THR A 358 13.27 26.70 1.40
C THR A 358 13.30 27.61 2.62
N ALA A 359 14.34 27.56 3.44
CA ALA A 359 14.42 28.34 4.68
C ALA A 359 13.13 28.19 5.53
N SER A 360 12.75 26.95 5.83
CA SER A 360 11.57 26.60 6.63
C SER A 360 10.24 27.04 6.00
N PHE A 361 10.11 26.95 4.68
CA PHE A 361 8.96 27.38 3.90
C PHE A 361 8.62 28.88 4.05
N HIS A 362 9.62 29.71 4.38
CA HIS A 362 9.43 31.15 4.59
C HIS A 362 9.53 31.89 3.25
N LEU A 363 8.39 32.10 2.58
CA LEU A 363 8.31 32.74 1.27
C LEU A 363 8.98 34.12 1.15
N PRO A 364 8.88 35.03 2.15
CA PRO A 364 9.61 36.31 2.10
C PRO A 364 11.13 36.15 2.02
N SER A 365 11.72 35.20 2.76
CA SER A 365 13.15 34.91 2.71
C SER A 365 13.57 34.36 1.34
N LEU A 366 12.74 33.49 0.76
CA LEU A 366 12.96 32.95 -0.59
C LEU A 366 12.94 34.07 -1.64
N LYS A 367 11.94 34.96 -1.58
CA LYS A 367 11.83 36.11 -2.48
C LYS A 367 13.06 37.03 -2.36
N ALA A 368 13.48 37.34 -1.12
CA ALA A 368 14.66 38.18 -0.87
C ALA A 368 15.93 37.51 -1.44
N THR A 369 16.14 36.22 -1.23
CA THR A 369 17.29 35.45 -1.76
C THR A 369 17.31 35.48 -3.29
N LEU A 370 16.13 35.30 -3.95
CA LEU A 370 16.04 35.37 -5.40
C LEU A 370 16.39 36.75 -5.95
N ILE A 371 15.83 37.82 -5.35
CA ILE A 371 16.10 39.21 -5.76
C ILE A 371 17.59 39.52 -5.63
N GLU A 372 18.22 39.14 -4.51
CA GLU A 372 19.65 39.33 -4.26
C GLU A 372 20.51 38.58 -5.28
N ALA A 373 20.14 37.35 -5.59
CA ALA A 373 20.82 36.52 -6.58
C ALA A 373 20.75 37.12 -7.99
N PHE A 374 19.58 37.57 -8.41
CA PHE A 374 19.41 38.27 -9.71
C PHE A 374 20.20 39.55 -9.77
N LYS A 375 20.21 40.35 -8.68
CA LYS A 375 20.94 41.63 -8.60
C LYS A 375 22.46 41.43 -8.66
N ASN A 376 22.96 40.42 -7.94
CA ASN A 376 24.41 40.22 -7.81
C ASN A 376 24.97 39.24 -8.86
N ARG A 377 24.14 38.69 -9.75
CA ARG A 377 24.51 37.66 -10.74
C ARG A 377 25.34 36.52 -10.14
N SER A 378 25.13 36.23 -8.85
CA SER A 378 25.89 35.21 -8.12
C SER A 378 25.02 33.97 -7.95
N PHE A 379 25.52 32.83 -8.48
CA PHE A 379 24.90 31.53 -8.24
C PHE A 379 25.43 30.98 -6.91
N ASN A 380 24.61 31.01 -5.87
CA ASN A 380 24.97 30.47 -4.56
C ASN A 380 24.19 29.20 -4.25
N GLN A 381 24.61 28.47 -3.20
CA GLN A 381 23.97 27.20 -2.78
C GLN A 381 22.47 27.32 -2.52
N LYS A 382 21.99 28.50 -2.06
CA LYS A 382 20.56 28.74 -1.82
C LYS A 382 19.73 28.75 -3.11
N ILE A 383 20.32 29.34 -4.19
CA ILE A 383 19.68 29.36 -5.51
C ILE A 383 19.60 27.93 -6.08
N GLY A 384 20.70 27.17 -5.98
CA GLY A 384 20.73 25.77 -6.37
C GLY A 384 19.67 24.94 -5.65
N GLY A 385 19.52 25.15 -4.34
CA GLY A 385 18.48 24.52 -3.53
C GLY A 385 17.07 24.91 -3.99
N PHE A 386 16.81 26.20 -4.24
CA PHE A 386 15.52 26.67 -4.74
C PHE A 386 15.18 26.09 -6.13
N LEU A 387 16.14 26.07 -7.04
CA LEU A 387 15.95 25.46 -8.37
C LEU A 387 15.63 23.98 -8.26
N LEU A 388 16.34 23.25 -7.39
CA LEU A 388 16.05 21.85 -7.12
C LEU A 388 14.61 21.67 -6.62
N VAL A 389 14.16 22.45 -5.64
CA VAL A 389 12.78 22.40 -5.13
C VAL A 389 11.78 22.68 -6.24
N THR A 390 12.03 23.69 -7.06
CA THR A 390 11.14 24.04 -8.18
C THR A 390 11.04 22.90 -9.19
N ILE A 391 12.16 22.26 -9.54
CA ILE A 391 12.19 21.10 -10.44
C ILE A 391 11.38 19.94 -9.84
N LEU A 392 11.62 19.60 -8.57
CA LEU A 392 10.92 18.50 -7.90
C LEU A 392 9.40 18.71 -7.83
N ILE A 393 8.98 19.95 -7.54
CA ILE A 393 7.54 20.30 -7.53
C ILE A 393 6.97 20.21 -8.96
N PHE A 394 7.68 20.74 -9.96
CA PHE A 394 7.20 20.70 -11.35
C PHE A 394 7.12 19.27 -11.91
N MET A 395 8.01 18.39 -11.49
CA MET A 395 7.97 16.98 -11.90
C MET A 395 6.80 16.21 -11.28
N THR A 396 6.35 16.58 -10.09
CA THR A 396 5.39 15.77 -9.31
C THR A 396 4.01 16.39 -9.20
N LEU A 397 3.89 17.67 -8.93
CA LEU A 397 2.61 18.32 -8.67
C LEU A 397 1.65 18.31 -9.88
N PRO A 398 2.04 18.73 -11.11
CA PRO A 398 1.12 18.72 -12.24
C PRO A 398 0.57 17.32 -12.57
N PRO A 399 1.39 16.25 -12.66
CA PRO A 399 0.85 14.91 -12.91
C PRO A 399 0.00 14.39 -11.75
N THR A 400 0.32 14.75 -10.48
CA THR A 400 -0.53 14.42 -9.33
C THR A 400 -1.89 15.11 -9.41
N LEU A 401 -1.93 16.40 -9.73
CA LEU A 401 -3.18 17.13 -9.91
C LEU A 401 -4.00 16.58 -11.09
N LYS A 402 -3.35 16.19 -12.18
CA LYS A 402 -4.00 15.51 -13.31
C LYS A 402 -4.61 14.17 -12.88
N LEU A 403 -3.87 13.38 -12.10
CA LEU A 403 -4.36 12.12 -11.54
C LEU A 403 -5.61 12.34 -10.67
N LEU A 404 -5.54 13.30 -9.74
CA LEU A 404 -6.67 13.64 -8.87
C LEU A 404 -7.87 14.16 -9.67
N TYR A 405 -7.66 15.06 -10.63
CA TYR A 405 -8.71 15.53 -11.51
C TYR A 405 -9.38 14.37 -12.26
N HIS A 406 -8.59 13.47 -12.85
CA HIS A 406 -9.11 12.30 -13.54
C HIS A 406 -9.90 11.38 -12.60
N GLN A 407 -9.42 11.18 -11.37
CA GLN A 407 -10.10 10.35 -10.36
C GLN A 407 -11.53 10.82 -10.06
N TYR A 408 -11.77 12.12 -10.05
CA TYR A 408 -13.10 12.69 -9.74
C TYR A 408 -13.94 13.01 -10.97
N SER A 409 -13.32 13.31 -12.12
CA SER A 409 -14.02 13.63 -13.37
C SER A 409 -14.39 12.40 -14.20
N ALA A 410 -13.59 11.33 -14.15
CA ALA A 410 -13.86 10.11 -14.90
C ALA A 410 -15.22 9.48 -14.54
N ARG A 411 -15.87 8.90 -15.55
CA ARG A 411 -17.00 8.01 -15.30
C ARG A 411 -16.49 6.75 -14.60
N GLY A 412 -17.23 6.30 -13.58
CA GLY A 412 -16.94 5.02 -12.95
C GLY A 412 -17.13 3.87 -13.93
N ASP A 413 -16.39 2.78 -13.73
CA ASP A 413 -16.58 1.55 -14.49
C ASP A 413 -17.43 0.58 -13.67
N THR A 414 -18.61 0.22 -14.20
CA THR A 414 -19.57 -0.71 -13.59
C THR A 414 -19.64 -2.03 -14.34
N SER A 415 -18.78 -2.25 -15.33
CA SER A 415 -18.86 -3.41 -16.23
C SER A 415 -18.78 -4.76 -15.51
N ALA A 416 -17.98 -4.87 -14.43
CA ALA A 416 -17.96 -6.08 -13.60
C ALA A 416 -19.32 -6.34 -12.92
N MET A 417 -19.93 -5.30 -12.34
CA MET A 417 -21.24 -5.39 -11.68
C MET A 417 -22.36 -5.70 -12.68
N GLU A 418 -22.31 -5.08 -13.86
CA GLU A 418 -23.27 -5.33 -14.95
C GLU A 418 -23.13 -6.76 -15.50
N THR A 419 -21.91 -7.25 -15.65
CA THR A 419 -21.64 -8.64 -16.06
C THR A 419 -22.17 -9.63 -15.05
N ALA A 420 -21.91 -9.38 -13.76
CA ALA A 420 -22.46 -10.23 -12.69
C ALA A 420 -24.00 -10.17 -12.64
N LYS A 421 -24.60 -8.99 -12.80
CA LYS A 421 -26.06 -8.83 -12.87
C LYS A 421 -26.65 -9.62 -14.05
N PHE A 422 -26.04 -9.54 -15.23
CA PHE A 422 -26.45 -10.29 -16.40
C PHE A 422 -26.42 -11.80 -16.11
N LEU A 423 -25.31 -12.34 -15.63
CA LEU A 423 -25.19 -13.76 -15.31
C LEU A 423 -26.15 -14.19 -14.20
N ASN A 424 -26.26 -13.41 -13.13
CA ASN A 424 -27.17 -13.72 -12.02
C ASN A 424 -28.65 -13.74 -12.44
N SER A 425 -29.07 -12.98 -13.47
CA SER A 425 -30.44 -12.91 -13.93
C SER A 425 -30.76 -13.81 -15.13
N GLN A 426 -29.79 -14.06 -16.01
CA GLN A 426 -30.02 -14.75 -17.28
C GLN A 426 -29.52 -16.21 -17.31
N THR A 427 -28.83 -16.67 -16.25
CA THR A 427 -28.33 -18.05 -16.20
C THR A 427 -28.99 -18.86 -15.08
N PRO A 428 -29.05 -20.18 -15.17
CA PRO A 428 -29.60 -21.02 -14.12
C PRO A 428 -28.87 -20.85 -12.78
N ALA A 429 -29.56 -20.98 -11.66
CA ALA A 429 -28.97 -20.79 -10.34
C ALA A 429 -27.85 -21.79 -10.02
N HIS A 430 -27.90 -22.99 -10.61
CA HIS A 430 -26.90 -24.04 -10.44
C HIS A 430 -25.73 -23.96 -11.43
N ALA A 431 -25.76 -23.02 -12.38
CA ALA A 431 -24.74 -22.90 -13.43
C ALA A 431 -23.34 -22.74 -12.84
N LEU A 432 -22.38 -23.42 -13.46
CA LEU A 432 -20.96 -23.28 -13.18
C LEU A 432 -20.35 -22.27 -14.16
N VAL A 433 -19.73 -21.22 -13.62
CA VAL A 433 -19.08 -20.17 -14.40
C VAL A 433 -17.57 -20.32 -14.25
N GLU A 434 -16.88 -20.54 -15.37
CA GLU A 434 -15.43 -20.48 -15.45
C GLU A 434 -14.98 -19.03 -15.65
N THR A 435 -14.09 -18.51 -14.80
CA THR A 435 -13.49 -17.19 -15.02
C THR A 435 -12.21 -17.00 -14.22
N TYR A 436 -11.24 -16.32 -14.82
CA TYR A 436 -10.02 -15.86 -14.14
C TYR A 436 -10.19 -14.51 -13.43
N GLU A 437 -11.31 -13.81 -13.67
CA GLU A 437 -11.60 -12.48 -13.14
C GLU A 437 -12.12 -12.58 -11.70
N SER A 438 -11.25 -12.45 -10.72
CA SER A 438 -11.59 -12.72 -9.31
C SER A 438 -12.62 -11.75 -8.72
N GLU A 439 -12.77 -10.55 -9.27
CA GLU A 439 -13.84 -9.62 -8.92
C GLU A 439 -15.23 -10.18 -9.20
N LEU A 440 -15.35 -11.05 -10.21
CA LEU A 440 -16.61 -11.75 -10.47
C LEU A 440 -16.89 -12.84 -9.44
N HIS A 441 -15.88 -13.43 -8.80
CA HIS A 441 -16.09 -14.37 -7.70
C HIS A 441 -16.82 -13.71 -6.52
N PHE A 442 -16.54 -12.44 -6.27
CA PHE A 442 -17.24 -11.66 -5.26
C PHE A 442 -18.66 -11.26 -5.68
N LEU A 443 -18.88 -10.94 -6.96
CA LEU A 443 -20.15 -10.38 -7.44
C LEU A 443 -21.18 -11.44 -7.85
N LEU A 444 -20.72 -12.63 -8.27
CA LEU A 444 -21.59 -13.69 -8.75
C LEU A 444 -22.31 -14.42 -7.60
N GLN A 445 -23.58 -14.78 -7.87
CA GLN A 445 -24.38 -15.68 -7.04
C GLN A 445 -24.44 -17.10 -7.67
N ARG A 446 -23.46 -17.44 -8.46
CA ARG A 446 -23.29 -18.72 -9.15
C ARG A 446 -22.08 -19.44 -8.58
N LYS A 447 -21.99 -20.75 -8.83
CA LYS A 447 -20.74 -21.47 -8.58
C LYS A 447 -19.68 -20.97 -9.55
N VAL A 448 -18.48 -20.69 -9.05
CA VAL A 448 -17.37 -20.20 -9.85
C VAL A 448 -16.24 -21.22 -9.82
N HIS A 449 -15.74 -21.54 -11.00
CA HIS A 449 -14.49 -22.26 -11.18
C HIS A 449 -13.42 -21.31 -11.73
N TYR A 450 -12.20 -21.52 -11.35
CA TYR A 450 -11.08 -20.66 -11.71
C TYR A 450 -9.75 -21.44 -11.66
N PRO A 451 -8.72 -21.00 -12.40
CA PRO A 451 -7.39 -21.61 -12.38
C PRO A 451 -6.79 -21.65 -10.97
N PRO A 452 -6.08 -22.72 -10.61
CA PRO A 452 -5.29 -22.77 -9.37
C PRO A 452 -4.31 -21.60 -9.27
N ASP A 453 -4.01 -21.15 -8.05
CA ASP A 453 -3.06 -20.05 -7.81
C ASP A 453 -1.66 -20.30 -8.41
N GLN A 454 -1.27 -21.57 -8.56
CA GLN A 454 -0.03 -21.94 -9.22
C GLN A 454 0.01 -21.47 -10.68
N VAL A 455 -1.12 -21.52 -11.39
CA VAL A 455 -1.24 -21.01 -12.77
C VAL A 455 -0.94 -19.51 -12.82
N HIS A 456 -1.40 -18.73 -11.83
CA HIS A 456 -1.06 -17.32 -11.75
C HIS A 456 0.45 -17.07 -11.59
N VAL A 457 1.12 -17.86 -10.75
CA VAL A 457 2.58 -17.77 -10.57
C VAL A 457 3.30 -18.09 -11.88
N GLU A 458 2.89 -19.13 -12.59
CA GLU A 458 3.44 -19.55 -13.88
C GLU A 458 3.26 -18.49 -14.96
N LEU A 459 2.07 -17.89 -15.05
CA LEU A 459 1.76 -16.77 -15.94
C LEU A 459 2.66 -15.56 -15.65
N ASN A 460 2.87 -15.21 -14.39
CA ASN A 460 3.77 -14.12 -14.00
C ASN A 460 5.24 -14.43 -14.36
N ARG A 461 5.72 -15.65 -14.10
CA ARG A 461 7.07 -16.07 -14.46
C ARG A 461 7.30 -15.98 -15.96
N ARG A 462 6.34 -16.47 -16.75
CA ARG A 462 6.40 -16.40 -18.23
C ARG A 462 6.43 -14.97 -18.73
N THR A 463 5.53 -14.12 -18.25
CA THR A 463 5.32 -12.78 -18.82
C THR A 463 6.27 -11.73 -18.26
N PHE A 464 6.51 -11.72 -16.96
CA PHE A 464 7.30 -10.65 -16.32
C PHE A 464 8.76 -11.04 -16.08
N LEU A 465 9.08 -12.34 -16.07
CA LEU A 465 10.47 -12.81 -15.92
C LEU A 465 11.03 -13.37 -17.23
N GLY A 466 10.21 -13.49 -18.28
CA GLY A 466 10.65 -14.05 -19.58
C GLY A 466 11.07 -15.51 -19.51
N GLN A 467 10.59 -16.26 -18.48
CA GLN A 467 10.93 -17.66 -18.29
C GLN A 467 10.06 -18.56 -19.20
N ASP A 468 10.67 -19.61 -19.74
CA ASP A 468 9.95 -20.60 -20.53
C ASP A 468 9.21 -21.56 -19.60
N VAL A 469 7.99 -21.19 -19.21
CA VAL A 469 7.13 -21.95 -18.30
C VAL A 469 5.89 -22.40 -19.06
N ILE A 470 5.66 -23.72 -19.08
CA ILE A 470 4.45 -24.31 -19.65
C ILE A 470 3.31 -24.14 -18.64
N VAL A 471 2.27 -23.43 -19.05
CA VAL A 471 1.06 -23.25 -18.23
C VAL A 471 0.07 -24.36 -18.57
N GLY A 472 0.01 -25.37 -17.71
CA GLY A 472 -0.90 -26.51 -17.86
C GLY A 472 -2.24 -26.24 -17.20
N TYR A 473 -3.21 -25.67 -17.92
CA TYR A 473 -4.57 -25.46 -17.45
C TYR A 473 -5.60 -25.81 -18.50
N ASP A 474 -6.54 -26.69 -18.15
CA ASP A 474 -7.69 -27.05 -18.98
C ASP A 474 -8.99 -26.47 -18.41
N PRO A 475 -9.52 -25.39 -18.98
CA PRO A 475 -10.80 -24.81 -18.55
C PRO A 475 -11.99 -25.74 -18.69
N LEU A 476 -11.91 -26.80 -19.52
CA LEU A 476 -12.99 -27.76 -19.77
C LEU A 476 -13.05 -28.86 -18.70
N ALA A 477 -12.01 -29.05 -17.92
CA ALA A 477 -11.91 -30.14 -16.95
C ALA A 477 -13.04 -30.11 -15.89
N ALA A 478 -13.57 -28.92 -15.56
CA ALA A 478 -14.70 -28.74 -14.65
C ALA A 478 -16.07 -28.75 -15.33
N ASP A 479 -16.14 -28.93 -16.65
CA ASP A 479 -17.34 -28.87 -17.49
C ASP A 479 -18.22 -27.64 -17.21
N PRO A 480 -17.69 -26.41 -17.30
CA PRO A 480 -18.45 -25.21 -16.97
C PRO A 480 -19.53 -24.92 -18.01
N ASP A 481 -20.68 -24.40 -17.54
CA ASP A 481 -21.80 -23.99 -18.40
C ASP A 481 -21.51 -22.67 -19.12
N TYR A 482 -20.78 -21.77 -18.44
CA TYR A 482 -20.42 -20.45 -18.97
C TYR A 482 -18.94 -20.17 -18.76
N LEU A 483 -18.36 -19.38 -19.69
CA LEU A 483 -17.02 -18.85 -19.59
C LEU A 483 -17.07 -17.32 -19.65
N VAL A 484 -16.39 -16.65 -18.73
CA VAL A 484 -16.26 -15.19 -18.76
C VAL A 484 -14.80 -14.79 -18.85
N ILE A 485 -14.49 -14.00 -19.88
CA ILE A 485 -13.15 -13.50 -20.15
C ILE A 485 -13.14 -11.98 -20.01
N GLY A 486 -12.44 -11.48 -19.02
CA GLY A 486 -12.21 -10.05 -18.81
C GLY A 486 -10.82 -9.60 -19.21
N SER A 487 -10.31 -8.59 -18.51
CA SER A 487 -8.99 -8.01 -18.80
C SER A 487 -7.83 -8.96 -18.52
N GLN A 488 -7.91 -9.71 -17.43
CA GLN A 488 -6.84 -10.62 -17.00
C GLN A 488 -6.78 -11.86 -17.89
N GLY A 489 -7.90 -12.52 -18.13
CA GLY A 489 -7.97 -13.69 -19.00
C GLY A 489 -7.45 -13.39 -20.41
N ARG A 490 -7.74 -12.18 -20.95
CA ARG A 490 -7.23 -11.75 -22.26
C ARG A 490 -5.74 -11.41 -22.22
N MET A 491 -5.28 -10.69 -21.22
CA MET A 491 -3.86 -10.34 -21.10
C MET A 491 -2.97 -11.58 -21.11
N TRP A 492 -3.44 -12.64 -20.45
CA TRP A 492 -2.72 -13.90 -20.35
C TRP A 492 -3.01 -14.89 -21.49
N GLN A 493 -3.99 -14.60 -22.37
CA GLN A 493 -4.45 -15.50 -23.44
C GLN A 493 -4.84 -16.89 -22.91
N LEU A 494 -5.34 -16.92 -21.67
CA LEU A 494 -5.54 -18.17 -20.93
C LEU A 494 -6.63 -19.05 -21.54
N TYR A 495 -7.66 -18.43 -22.11
CA TYR A 495 -8.84 -19.10 -22.66
C TYR A 495 -8.87 -19.16 -24.19
N ASP A 496 -7.87 -18.59 -24.87
CA ASP A 496 -7.85 -18.54 -26.35
C ASP A 496 -7.95 -19.93 -27.00
N PRO A 497 -7.26 -20.98 -26.49
CA PRO A 497 -7.37 -22.31 -27.09
C PRO A 497 -8.79 -22.90 -27.01
N VAL A 498 -9.46 -22.71 -25.88
CA VAL A 498 -10.81 -23.27 -25.68
C VAL A 498 -11.88 -22.48 -26.43
N VAL A 499 -11.70 -21.19 -26.62
CA VAL A 499 -12.58 -20.39 -27.50
C VAL A 499 -12.37 -20.77 -28.95
N ALA A 500 -11.11 -20.92 -29.40
CA ALA A 500 -10.78 -21.32 -30.77
C ALA A 500 -11.28 -22.73 -31.14
N SER A 501 -11.38 -23.64 -30.17
CA SER A 501 -11.94 -24.99 -30.41
C SER A 501 -13.44 -25.00 -30.70
N GLY A 502 -14.15 -23.86 -30.51
CA GLY A 502 -15.60 -23.78 -30.70
C GLY A 502 -16.39 -24.37 -29.51
N ALA A 503 -15.74 -24.77 -28.42
CA ALA A 503 -16.39 -25.31 -27.22
C ALA A 503 -17.35 -24.33 -26.55
N PHE A 504 -17.21 -23.04 -26.84
CA PHE A 504 -18.04 -21.96 -26.30
C PHE A 504 -18.49 -21.00 -27.38
N ARG A 505 -19.74 -20.54 -27.29
CA ARG A 505 -20.33 -19.52 -28.16
C ARG A 505 -20.47 -18.20 -27.41
N LEU A 506 -20.00 -17.10 -27.99
CA LEU A 506 -20.17 -15.76 -27.45
C LEU A 506 -21.67 -15.39 -27.41
N ILE A 507 -22.18 -15.03 -26.24
CA ILE A 507 -23.57 -14.62 -26.04
C ILE A 507 -23.73 -13.16 -25.68
N ASN A 508 -22.71 -12.54 -25.05
CA ASN A 508 -22.77 -11.12 -24.68
C ASN A 508 -21.37 -10.47 -24.55
N ARG A 509 -21.34 -9.14 -24.67
CA ARG A 509 -20.15 -8.30 -24.36
C ARG A 509 -20.60 -7.12 -23.50
N ILE A 510 -20.01 -6.97 -22.31
CA ILE A 510 -20.34 -5.93 -21.35
C ILE A 510 -19.02 -5.25 -20.91
N GLY A 511 -18.78 -4.02 -21.40
CA GLY A 511 -17.53 -3.34 -21.16
C GLY A 511 -16.31 -4.18 -21.57
N TRP A 512 -15.49 -4.53 -20.60
CA TRP A 512 -14.29 -5.35 -20.80
C TRP A 512 -14.54 -6.86 -20.80
N TYR A 513 -15.75 -7.33 -20.50
CA TYR A 513 -16.07 -8.73 -20.33
C TYR A 513 -16.74 -9.31 -21.57
N GLN A 514 -16.34 -10.53 -21.90
CA GLN A 514 -16.96 -11.37 -22.92
C GLN A 514 -17.58 -12.59 -22.21
N VAL A 515 -18.86 -12.79 -22.40
CA VAL A 515 -19.62 -13.88 -21.81
C VAL A 515 -19.93 -14.91 -22.89
N TYR A 516 -19.53 -16.14 -22.63
CA TYR A 516 -19.72 -17.26 -23.52
C TYR A 516 -20.57 -18.33 -22.84
N GLU A 517 -21.35 -19.04 -23.64
CA GLU A 517 -22.14 -20.21 -23.23
C GLU A 517 -21.54 -21.47 -23.84
N ARG A 518 -21.60 -22.59 -23.11
CA ARG A 518 -21.10 -23.87 -23.56
C ARG A 518 -21.86 -24.33 -24.82
N ALA A 519 -21.15 -24.62 -25.90
CA ALA A 519 -21.68 -25.26 -27.10
C ALA A 519 -21.86 -26.76 -26.80
N ARG A 520 -23.08 -27.17 -26.55
CA ARG A 520 -23.46 -28.58 -26.33
C ARG A 520 -24.00 -29.20 -27.60
#